data_f33cf9184e740883c24c6a84f31529d6
#
_entry.id   f33cf9184e740883c24c6a84f31529d6
#
_cell.length_a   1.000
_cell.length_b   1.000
_cell.length_c   1.000
_cell.angle_alpha   90.00
_cell.angle_beta   90.00
_cell.angle_gamma   90.00
#
_symmetry.space_group_name_H-M   'P 1'
#
loop_
_entity.id
_entity.type
_entity.pdbx_description
1 polymer ?
#
loop_
_entity_poly.entity_id
_entity_poly.type
_entity_poly.pdbx_seq_one_letter_code
_entity_poly.pdbx_strand_id
1 'polypeptide(L)'
;ARLAEPAYVSMEVEAAVDEADNNKVRVTVSGAKSIDAICDNPRITVYLLEDGISARSQAGASGSFTHNHVVRACNSTWGDAIEWTGDDYVYSCEFVLSSQWERDNLQAVAFIYNYDDEDATACEVANAGGIRYADFENAVADGITAAEADATEAVAYYTLSGDRVAEGSLRSGIYIVKSAGKCRKVVVK
;
A
#
# COMPACT_ATOMS: atom_id res chain seq x y z
N ALA A 1 -21.48 13.02 -10.79
CA ALA A 1 -21.45 13.82 -9.60
C ALA A 1 -21.31 13.00 -8.32
N ARG A 2 -20.71 11.80 -8.38
CA ARG A 2 -20.50 10.91 -7.22
C ARG A 2 -19.35 11.32 -6.30
N LEU A 3 -18.49 12.25 -6.70
CA LEU A 3 -17.40 12.76 -5.85
C LEU A 3 -17.88 13.46 -4.56
N ALA A 4 -19.18 13.70 -4.42
CA ALA A 4 -19.76 14.29 -3.22
C ALA A 4 -20.40 13.24 -2.28
N GLU A 5 -20.45 11.98 -2.68
CA GLU A 5 -21.00 10.91 -1.85
C GLU A 5 -19.88 10.33 -0.96
N PRO A 6 -20.14 10.08 0.32
CA PRO A 6 -19.14 9.46 1.19
C PRO A 6 -18.85 8.01 0.72
N ALA A 7 -17.60 7.59 0.81
CA ALA A 7 -17.28 6.18 0.67
C ALA A 7 -17.83 5.41 1.88
N TYR A 8 -18.64 4.42 1.60
CA TYR A 8 -19.28 3.63 2.66
C TYR A 8 -18.44 2.44 3.15
N VAL A 9 -17.37 2.12 2.43
CA VAL A 9 -16.38 1.13 2.82
C VAL A 9 -15.04 1.85 2.94
N SER A 10 -14.38 1.79 4.09
CA SER A 10 -13.02 2.28 4.24
C SER A 10 -12.03 1.29 3.64
N MET A 11 -10.84 1.77 3.26
CA MET A 11 -9.80 0.93 2.70
C MET A 11 -8.43 1.45 3.11
N GLU A 12 -7.60 0.56 3.61
CA GLU A 12 -6.17 0.72 3.80
C GLU A 12 -5.46 -0.36 2.99
N VAL A 13 -4.41 0.01 2.28
CA VAL A 13 -3.64 -0.92 1.44
C VAL A 13 -2.20 -0.92 1.95
N GLU A 14 -1.74 -2.08 2.36
CA GLU A 14 -0.38 -2.34 2.79
C GLU A 14 0.25 -3.38 1.87
N ALA A 15 1.55 -3.30 1.69
CA ALA A 15 2.28 -4.32 0.95
C ALA A 15 3.64 -4.56 1.59
N ALA A 16 4.10 -5.81 1.55
CA ALA A 16 5.39 -6.22 2.07
C ALA A 16 6.09 -7.15 1.08
N VAL A 17 7.39 -6.95 0.91
CA VAL A 17 8.26 -7.90 0.21
C VAL A 17 8.61 -9.02 1.17
N ASP A 18 8.55 -10.27 0.72
CA ASP A 18 8.90 -11.42 1.55
C ASP A 18 10.41 -11.41 1.87
N GLU A 19 10.75 -11.54 3.15
CA GLU A 19 12.15 -11.50 3.61
C GLU A 19 13.00 -12.66 3.10
N ALA A 20 12.36 -13.82 2.85
CA ALA A 20 13.05 -15.01 2.36
C ALA A 20 13.10 -15.10 0.83
N ASP A 21 12.21 -14.40 0.14
CA ASP A 21 12.12 -14.39 -1.33
C ASP A 21 11.73 -13.01 -1.85
N ASN A 22 12.72 -12.19 -2.17
CA ASN A 22 12.56 -10.84 -2.69
C ASN A 22 11.67 -10.74 -3.96
N ASN A 23 11.33 -11.87 -4.57
CA ASN A 23 10.43 -11.89 -5.73
C ASN A 23 8.97 -12.10 -5.32
N LYS A 24 8.67 -12.24 -4.04
CA LYS A 24 7.29 -12.34 -3.54
C LYS A 24 6.87 -11.07 -2.85
N VAL A 25 5.67 -10.65 -3.13
CA VAL A 25 5.02 -9.51 -2.48
C VAL A 25 3.67 -9.97 -1.97
N ARG A 26 3.40 -9.68 -0.71
CA ARG A 26 2.07 -9.81 -0.12
C ARG A 26 1.42 -8.45 -0.06
N VAL A 27 0.21 -8.35 -0.60
CA VAL A 27 -0.63 -7.16 -0.47
C VAL A 27 -1.77 -7.48 0.48
N THR A 28 -1.94 -6.64 1.49
CA THR A 28 -3.02 -6.74 2.48
C THR A 28 -3.92 -5.52 2.34
N VAL A 29 -5.21 -5.75 2.26
CA VAL A 29 -6.22 -4.71 2.19
C VAL A 29 -7.19 -4.90 3.35
N SER A 30 -7.35 -3.86 4.14
CA SER A 30 -8.21 -3.88 5.32
C SER A 30 -9.12 -2.66 5.38
N GLY A 31 -10.19 -2.77 6.14
CA GLY A 31 -11.12 -1.67 6.35
C GLY A 31 -12.42 -2.13 6.97
N ALA A 32 -13.40 -1.24 6.95
CA ALA A 32 -14.73 -1.46 7.52
C ALA A 32 -15.82 -0.89 6.63
N LYS A 33 -16.99 -1.52 6.64
CA LYS A 33 -18.22 -0.95 6.07
C LYS A 33 -18.91 -0.07 7.13
N SER A 34 -19.50 1.03 6.70
CA SER A 34 -20.23 1.94 7.58
C SER A 34 -21.74 1.73 7.59
N ILE A 35 -22.28 1.03 6.59
CA ILE A 35 -23.69 0.64 6.49
C ILE A 35 -23.83 -0.69 5.75
N ASP A 36 -24.85 -1.48 6.09
CA ASP A 36 -25.06 -2.85 5.55
C ASP A 36 -25.55 -2.91 4.10
N ALA A 37 -26.03 -1.81 3.55
CA ALA A 37 -26.84 -1.81 2.32
C ALA A 37 -26.07 -1.54 1.02
N ILE A 38 -24.72 -1.64 1.02
CA ILE A 38 -23.96 -1.01 -0.08
C ILE A 38 -23.60 -1.97 -1.20
N CYS A 39 -23.34 -3.21 -0.86
CA CYS A 39 -22.92 -4.20 -1.83
C CYS A 39 -23.56 -5.54 -1.50
N ASP A 40 -24.41 -6.02 -2.38
CA ASP A 40 -25.02 -7.35 -2.24
C ASP A 40 -24.00 -8.46 -2.51
N ASN A 41 -23.00 -8.20 -3.37
CA ASN A 41 -21.96 -9.13 -3.74
C ASN A 41 -20.60 -8.40 -3.82
N PRO A 42 -20.04 -7.96 -2.68
CA PRO A 42 -18.79 -7.20 -2.66
C PRO A 42 -17.61 -8.08 -3.05
N ARG A 43 -16.81 -7.59 -3.99
CA ARG A 43 -15.56 -8.21 -4.40
C ARG A 43 -14.41 -7.24 -4.31
N ILE A 44 -13.23 -7.79 -4.10
CA ILE A 44 -11.97 -7.07 -4.08
C ILE A 44 -11.06 -7.51 -5.21
N THR A 45 -10.59 -6.55 -5.99
CA THR A 45 -9.54 -6.78 -6.97
C THR A 45 -8.29 -6.01 -6.57
N VAL A 46 -7.15 -6.69 -6.69
CA VAL A 46 -5.83 -6.10 -6.49
C VAL A 46 -5.06 -6.23 -7.78
N TYR A 47 -4.59 -5.11 -8.32
CA TYR A 47 -3.69 -5.06 -9.46
C TYR A 47 -2.28 -4.70 -9.01
N LEU A 48 -1.29 -5.38 -9.58
CA LEU A 48 0.06 -4.92 -9.60
C LEU A 48 0.29 -4.20 -10.93
N LEU A 49 0.63 -2.93 -10.87
CA LEU A 49 0.82 -2.05 -12.01
C LEU A 49 2.28 -1.64 -12.15
N GLU A 50 2.72 -1.35 -13.37
CA GLU A 50 4.05 -0.80 -13.66
C GLU A 50 3.95 0.45 -14.53
N ASP A 51 4.70 1.46 -14.16
CA ASP A 51 4.85 2.70 -14.91
C ASP A 51 6.12 2.70 -15.77
N GLY A 52 6.20 3.64 -16.71
CA GLY A 52 7.43 3.92 -17.45
C GLY A 52 7.80 2.92 -18.54
N ILE A 53 6.87 2.07 -18.98
CA ILE A 53 7.15 1.03 -19.98
C ILE A 53 7.26 1.62 -21.36
N SER A 54 8.47 1.57 -21.93
CA SER A 54 8.74 2.09 -23.28
C SER A 54 8.35 1.10 -24.38
N ALA A 55 7.50 1.52 -25.29
CA ALA A 55 7.14 0.81 -26.52
C ALA A 55 7.70 1.56 -27.72
N ARG A 56 8.32 0.82 -28.65
CA ARG A 56 8.88 1.41 -29.90
C ARG A 56 7.84 1.63 -30.98
N SER A 57 6.73 0.94 -30.89
CA SER A 57 5.62 1.07 -31.84
C SER A 57 4.29 0.79 -31.15
N GLN A 58 3.29 1.56 -31.53
CA GLN A 58 1.91 1.39 -31.10
C GLN A 58 0.98 1.59 -32.30
N ALA A 59 -0.03 0.77 -32.44
CA ALA A 59 -1.04 0.93 -33.48
C ALA A 59 -1.69 2.33 -33.38
N GLY A 60 -1.72 3.07 -34.48
CA GLY A 60 -2.30 4.41 -34.54
C GLY A 60 -1.40 5.56 -34.05
N ALA A 61 -0.16 5.28 -33.65
CA ALA A 61 0.82 6.30 -33.26
C ALA A 61 2.14 6.12 -34.00
N SER A 62 2.89 7.22 -34.22
CA SER A 62 4.24 7.22 -34.78
C SER A 62 5.24 7.60 -33.70
N GLY A 63 6.34 6.82 -33.56
CA GLY A 63 7.42 7.09 -32.59
C GLY A 63 7.38 6.18 -31.37
N SER A 64 8.23 6.50 -30.39
CA SER A 64 8.26 5.78 -29.11
C SER A 64 7.17 6.29 -28.17
N PHE A 65 6.61 5.38 -27.42
CA PHE A 65 5.55 5.65 -26.45
C PHE A 65 5.97 5.16 -25.06
N THR A 66 5.60 5.87 -24.01
CA THR A 66 5.76 5.42 -22.63
C THR A 66 4.38 5.13 -22.07
N HIS A 67 4.18 3.89 -21.62
CA HIS A 67 2.95 3.45 -20.98
C HIS A 67 3.10 3.50 -19.46
N ASN A 68 2.10 4.03 -18.80
CA ASN A 68 1.97 4.00 -17.35
C ASN A 68 0.75 3.18 -16.94
N HIS A 69 0.74 2.72 -15.70
CA HIS A 69 -0.34 1.91 -15.12
C HIS A 69 -0.61 0.62 -15.90
N VAL A 70 0.44 0.00 -16.43
CA VAL A 70 0.30 -1.28 -17.14
C VAL A 70 0.08 -2.40 -16.13
N VAL A 71 -1.03 -3.13 -16.27
CA VAL A 71 -1.32 -4.26 -15.40
C VAL A 71 -0.33 -5.39 -15.66
N ARG A 72 0.40 -5.78 -14.63
CA ARG A 72 1.37 -6.89 -14.63
C ARG A 72 0.81 -8.17 -14.02
N ALA A 73 0.00 -8.03 -12.98
CA ALA A 73 -0.67 -9.14 -12.31
C ALA A 73 -1.98 -8.68 -11.68
N CYS A 74 -2.86 -9.63 -11.43
CA CYS A 74 -4.08 -9.43 -10.63
C CYS A 74 -4.33 -10.67 -9.77
N ASN A 75 -5.04 -10.48 -8.65
CA ASN A 75 -5.43 -11.58 -7.77
C ASN A 75 -6.37 -12.58 -8.46
N SER A 76 -7.40 -12.08 -9.14
CA SER A 76 -8.30 -12.89 -9.94
C SER A 76 -8.98 -12.06 -11.04
N THR A 77 -9.60 -12.72 -12.02
CA THR A 77 -10.23 -12.04 -13.16
C THR A 77 -11.41 -11.15 -12.76
N TRP A 78 -12.20 -11.61 -11.78
CA TRP A 78 -13.43 -10.94 -11.35
C TRP A 78 -13.41 -10.57 -9.88
N GLY A 79 -12.21 -10.41 -9.31
CA GLY A 79 -12.01 -10.16 -7.89
C GLY A 79 -12.42 -11.35 -7.03
N ASP A 80 -11.99 -11.31 -5.79
CA ASP A 80 -12.34 -12.31 -4.77
C ASP A 80 -13.45 -11.77 -3.88
N ALA A 81 -14.31 -12.67 -3.37
CA ALA A 81 -15.35 -12.29 -2.44
C ALA A 81 -14.74 -11.76 -1.12
N ILE A 82 -15.35 -10.74 -0.56
CA ILE A 82 -14.94 -10.20 0.74
C ILE A 82 -15.67 -10.96 1.84
N GLU A 83 -14.91 -11.49 2.80
CA GLU A 83 -15.43 -12.07 4.02
C GLU A 83 -15.45 -11.00 5.13
N TRP A 84 -16.64 -10.71 5.64
CA TRP A 84 -16.83 -9.73 6.71
C TRP A 84 -16.75 -10.39 8.08
N THR A 85 -16.01 -9.76 9.00
CA THR A 85 -16.01 -10.12 10.43
C THR A 85 -16.68 -8.97 11.21
N GLY A 86 -18.00 -9.09 11.40
CA GLY A 86 -18.80 -7.93 11.80
C GLY A 86 -18.84 -6.90 10.68
N ASP A 87 -18.35 -5.68 10.95
CA ASP A 87 -18.23 -4.61 9.96
C ASP A 87 -16.86 -4.56 9.29
N ASP A 88 -15.88 -5.28 9.82
CA ASP A 88 -14.49 -5.24 9.36
C ASP A 88 -14.20 -6.32 8.31
N TYR A 89 -13.18 -6.07 7.48
CA TYR A 89 -12.62 -7.06 6.58
C TYR A 89 -11.09 -6.96 6.54
N VAL A 90 -10.46 -8.09 6.29
CA VAL A 90 -9.04 -8.17 5.93
C VAL A 90 -8.92 -9.16 4.78
N TYR A 91 -8.30 -8.71 3.70
CA TYR A 91 -8.02 -9.52 2.53
C TYR A 91 -6.52 -9.50 2.24
N SER A 92 -5.95 -10.63 1.87
CA SER A 92 -4.53 -10.71 1.47
C SER A 92 -4.36 -11.56 0.23
N CYS A 93 -3.49 -11.12 -0.66
CA CYS A 93 -3.05 -11.89 -1.83
C CYS A 93 -1.55 -11.78 -2.01
N GLU A 94 -0.96 -12.71 -2.77
CA GLU A 94 0.47 -12.75 -3.05
C GLU A 94 0.72 -12.66 -4.55
N PHE A 95 1.76 -11.92 -4.91
CA PHE A 95 2.25 -11.81 -6.29
C PHE A 95 3.70 -12.26 -6.36
N VAL A 96 4.06 -12.86 -7.50
CA VAL A 96 5.45 -13.16 -7.83
C VAL A 96 5.93 -12.12 -8.82
N LEU A 97 6.96 -11.36 -8.43
CA LEU A 97 7.56 -10.33 -9.26
C LEU A 97 8.44 -10.95 -10.33
N SER A 98 8.26 -10.53 -11.57
CA SER A 98 9.16 -10.90 -12.65
C SER A 98 10.47 -10.11 -12.55
N SER A 99 11.60 -10.73 -12.86
CA SER A 99 12.90 -10.06 -12.99
C SER A 99 12.97 -9.06 -14.16
N GLN A 100 11.94 -9.02 -15.01
CA GLN A 100 11.84 -8.09 -16.14
C GLN A 100 11.10 -6.80 -15.77
N TRP A 101 10.56 -6.70 -14.57
CA TRP A 101 9.82 -5.52 -14.12
C TRP A 101 10.73 -4.59 -13.33
N GLU A 102 10.60 -3.29 -13.59
CA GLU A 102 11.30 -2.24 -12.84
C GLU A 102 10.57 -2.03 -11.50
N ARG A 103 11.16 -2.53 -10.42
CA ARG A 103 10.52 -2.55 -9.10
C ARG A 103 10.12 -1.17 -8.61
N ASP A 104 10.99 -0.17 -8.81
CA ASP A 104 10.73 1.20 -8.38
C ASP A 104 9.53 1.84 -9.09
N ASN A 105 9.14 1.27 -10.23
CA ASN A 105 7.97 1.69 -11.00
C ASN A 105 6.70 0.88 -10.68
N LEU A 106 6.79 -0.07 -9.75
CA LEU A 106 5.64 -0.88 -9.37
C LEU A 106 4.75 -0.15 -8.35
N GLN A 107 3.46 -0.44 -8.42
CA GLN A 107 2.47 -0.04 -7.44
C GLN A 107 1.39 -1.13 -7.31
N ALA A 108 0.89 -1.33 -6.10
CA ALA A 108 -0.30 -2.13 -5.87
C ALA A 108 -1.51 -1.20 -5.78
N VAL A 109 -2.58 -1.53 -6.49
CA VAL A 109 -3.85 -0.82 -6.44
C VAL A 109 -4.96 -1.81 -6.15
N ALA A 110 -5.76 -1.51 -5.14
CA ALA A 110 -6.91 -2.32 -4.78
C ALA A 110 -8.19 -1.52 -4.96
N PHE A 111 -9.27 -2.19 -5.31
CA PHE A 111 -10.60 -1.60 -5.31
C PHE A 111 -11.66 -2.62 -4.92
N ILE A 112 -12.67 -2.13 -4.20
CA ILE A 112 -13.85 -2.87 -3.81
C ILE A 112 -15.00 -2.40 -4.69
N TYR A 113 -15.77 -3.35 -5.19
CA TYR A 113 -16.91 -3.08 -6.05
C TYR A 113 -18.03 -4.08 -5.80
N ASN A 114 -19.24 -3.68 -6.12
CA ASN A 114 -20.36 -4.60 -6.18
C ASN A 114 -20.29 -5.37 -7.49
N TYR A 115 -20.21 -6.70 -7.42
CA TYR A 115 -20.12 -7.54 -8.60
C TYR A 115 -21.53 -7.98 -9.05
N ASP A 116 -21.83 -7.74 -10.30
CA ASP A 116 -23.02 -8.22 -10.96
C ASP A 116 -22.59 -9.10 -12.14
N ASP A 117 -22.97 -10.37 -12.14
CA ASP A 117 -22.59 -11.34 -13.16
C ASP A 117 -23.50 -11.26 -14.41
N GLU A 118 -24.66 -10.62 -14.30
CA GLU A 118 -25.60 -10.43 -15.39
C GLU A 118 -25.37 -9.10 -16.13
N ASP A 119 -24.88 -8.07 -15.40
CA ASP A 119 -24.63 -6.74 -15.96
C ASP A 119 -23.30 -6.14 -15.50
N ALA A 120 -22.26 -6.31 -16.31
CA ALA A 120 -20.94 -5.73 -16.04
C ALA A 120 -20.95 -4.19 -15.91
N THR A 121 -21.97 -3.51 -16.43
CA THR A 121 -22.11 -2.04 -16.29
C THR A 121 -22.65 -1.62 -14.93
N ALA A 122 -23.23 -2.54 -14.19
CA ALA A 122 -23.72 -2.34 -12.83
C ALA A 122 -22.64 -2.58 -11.74
N CYS A 123 -21.45 -3.04 -12.15
CA CYS A 123 -20.30 -3.26 -11.25
C CYS A 123 -19.74 -1.92 -10.76
N GLU A 124 -20.29 -1.42 -9.68
CA GLU A 124 -19.99 -0.10 -9.14
C GLU A 124 -18.85 -0.16 -8.10
N VAL A 125 -17.80 0.66 -8.31
CA VAL A 125 -16.68 0.75 -7.35
C VAL A 125 -17.10 1.54 -6.12
N ALA A 126 -17.01 0.90 -4.95
CA ALA A 126 -17.33 1.47 -3.64
C ALA A 126 -16.15 2.28 -3.07
N ASN A 127 -14.94 1.77 -3.20
CA ASN A 127 -13.71 2.47 -2.80
C ASN A 127 -12.50 1.91 -3.53
N ALA A 128 -11.42 2.70 -3.59
CA ALA A 128 -10.14 2.31 -4.16
C ALA A 128 -8.98 2.91 -3.36
N GLY A 129 -7.87 2.21 -3.30
CA GLY A 129 -6.64 2.65 -2.65
C GLY A 129 -5.43 2.03 -3.32
N GLY A 130 -4.24 2.50 -2.97
CA GLY A 130 -3.02 1.95 -3.53
C GLY A 130 -1.78 2.37 -2.77
N ILE A 131 -0.69 1.66 -3.02
CA ILE A 131 0.62 1.85 -2.40
C ILE A 131 1.71 1.66 -3.45
N ARG A 132 2.76 2.48 -3.42
CA ARG A 132 3.91 2.37 -4.33
C ARG A 132 4.94 1.41 -3.77
N TYR A 133 5.72 0.78 -4.64
CA TYR A 133 6.77 -0.16 -4.23
C TYR A 133 7.76 0.45 -3.23
N ALA A 134 8.10 1.71 -3.39
CA ALA A 134 8.99 2.41 -2.46
C ALA A 134 8.47 2.49 -1.01
N ASP A 135 7.16 2.31 -0.82
CA ASP A 135 6.48 2.33 0.47
C ASP A 135 6.13 0.90 0.97
N PHE A 136 6.50 -0.15 0.22
CA PHE A 136 6.30 -1.53 0.67
C PHE A 136 7.22 -1.82 1.85
N GLU A 137 6.73 -2.53 2.83
CA GLU A 137 7.55 -3.05 3.90
C GLU A 137 8.62 -4.01 3.34
N ASN A 138 9.85 -3.90 3.85
CA ASN A 138 11.03 -4.66 3.37
C ASN A 138 11.35 -4.48 1.87
N ALA A 139 10.87 -3.43 1.23
CA ALA A 139 11.29 -3.11 -0.14
C ALA A 139 12.77 -2.73 -0.13
N VAL A 140 13.56 -3.43 -0.94
CA VAL A 140 14.95 -3.08 -1.18
C VAL A 140 14.97 -2.14 -2.38
N ALA A 141 15.29 -0.87 -2.15
CA ALA A 141 15.54 0.07 -3.24
C ALA A 141 16.77 -0.39 -4.04
N ASP A 142 16.64 -0.52 -5.36
CA ASP A 142 17.77 -0.85 -6.22
C ASP A 142 18.82 0.25 -6.11
N GLY A 143 19.94 -0.05 -5.44
CA GLY A 143 21.17 0.73 -5.48
C GLY A 143 21.61 1.46 -4.21
N ILE A 144 20.82 1.50 -3.14
CA ILE A 144 21.31 1.91 -1.82
C ILE A 144 20.87 0.85 -0.82
N THR A 145 21.75 -0.12 -0.53
CA THR A 145 21.62 -0.88 0.70
C THR A 145 21.60 0.14 1.84
N ALA A 146 20.44 0.30 2.49
CA ALA A 146 20.44 0.95 3.78
C ALA A 146 21.53 0.26 4.58
N ALA A 147 22.57 1.01 5.00
CA ALA A 147 23.57 0.47 5.91
C ALA A 147 22.78 -0.18 7.04
N GLU A 148 23.05 -1.44 7.31
CA GLU A 148 22.44 -2.17 8.41
C GLU A 148 22.47 -1.23 9.60
N ALA A 149 21.28 -0.75 9.99
CA ALA A 149 21.17 0.02 11.21
C ALA A 149 21.51 -0.97 12.31
N ASP A 150 22.73 -0.83 12.82
CA ASP A 150 23.25 -1.63 13.92
C ASP A 150 22.14 -1.72 14.98
N ALA A 151 21.67 -2.92 15.27
CA ALA A 151 20.53 -3.22 16.14
C ALA A 151 20.71 -2.74 17.60
N THR A 152 21.67 -1.84 17.81
CA THR A 152 22.00 -1.10 19.04
C THR A 152 21.74 0.41 18.91
N GLU A 153 20.79 0.86 18.09
CA GLU A 153 20.43 2.28 18.16
C GLU A 153 19.82 2.59 19.54
N ALA A 154 20.69 3.16 20.40
CA ALA A 154 20.30 3.70 21.68
C ALA A 154 19.15 4.69 21.50
N VAL A 155 18.10 4.53 22.29
CA VAL A 155 16.96 5.43 22.34
C VAL A 155 17.48 6.88 22.43
N ALA A 156 17.12 7.72 21.48
CA ALA A 156 17.52 9.13 21.46
C ALA A 156 16.32 10.02 21.76
N TYR A 157 16.51 10.97 22.66
CA TYR A 157 15.50 11.95 23.05
C TYR A 157 15.81 13.31 22.41
N TYR A 158 14.78 13.99 21.92
CA TYR A 158 14.90 15.33 21.34
C TYR A 158 13.84 16.26 21.92
N THR A 159 14.21 17.53 22.10
CA THR A 159 13.25 18.59 22.40
C THR A 159 12.32 18.83 21.22
N LEU A 160 11.26 19.58 21.40
CA LEU A 160 10.39 20.02 20.29
C LEU A 160 11.10 20.95 19.30
N SER A 161 12.21 21.58 19.70
CA SER A 161 13.10 22.38 18.84
C SER A 161 14.11 21.54 18.05
N GLY A 162 14.18 20.21 18.30
CA GLY A 162 15.08 19.30 17.59
C GLY A 162 16.42 19.06 18.26
N ASP A 163 16.68 19.64 19.46
CA ASP A 163 17.92 19.46 20.19
C ASP A 163 17.95 18.08 20.84
N ARG A 164 19.06 17.36 20.70
CA ARG A 164 19.24 16.05 21.34
C ARG A 164 19.49 16.22 22.86
N VAL A 165 18.77 15.42 23.65
CA VAL A 165 18.86 15.42 25.11
C VAL A 165 19.30 14.05 25.58
N ALA A 166 20.29 14.01 26.49
CA ALA A 166 20.70 12.76 27.12
C ALA A 166 19.60 12.26 28.07
N GLU A 167 19.38 10.94 28.12
CA GLU A 167 18.33 10.32 28.93
C GLU A 167 18.38 10.74 30.41
N GLY A 168 19.57 10.83 30.99
CA GLY A 168 19.76 11.28 32.37
C GLY A 168 19.53 12.78 32.61
N SER A 169 19.31 13.57 31.58
CA SER A 169 19.07 15.02 31.62
C SER A 169 17.62 15.42 31.33
N LEU A 170 16.75 14.44 31.19
CA LEU A 170 15.32 14.67 30.92
C LEU A 170 14.68 15.36 32.15
N ARG A 171 13.98 16.46 31.88
CA ARG A 171 13.14 17.17 32.84
C ARG A 171 11.69 16.98 32.51
N SER A 172 10.79 17.34 33.42
CA SER A 172 9.36 17.36 33.12
C SER A 172 9.07 18.15 31.84
N GLY A 173 8.46 17.52 30.88
CA GLY A 173 8.20 18.13 29.55
C GLY A 173 7.84 17.14 28.47
N ILE A 174 7.74 17.66 27.24
CA ILE A 174 7.41 16.87 26.05
C ILE A 174 8.68 16.67 25.22
N TYR A 175 8.92 15.43 24.83
CA TYR A 175 10.07 15.02 24.02
C TYR A 175 9.63 14.17 22.83
N ILE A 176 10.45 14.18 21.79
CA ILE A 176 10.37 13.22 20.68
C ILE A 176 11.40 12.13 20.94
N VAL A 177 10.95 10.91 21.04
CA VAL A 177 11.83 9.74 21.20
C VAL A 177 11.98 9.05 19.85
N LYS A 178 13.24 8.89 19.42
CA LYS A 178 13.61 8.10 18.24
C LYS A 178 14.20 6.77 18.72
N SER A 179 13.62 5.67 18.26
CA SER A 179 14.08 4.31 18.56
C SER A 179 13.75 3.43 17.36
N ALA A 180 14.71 2.64 16.88
CA ALA A 180 14.56 1.73 15.74
C ALA A 180 13.90 2.40 14.51
N GLY A 181 14.38 3.61 14.15
CA GLY A 181 13.84 4.36 13.01
C GLY A 181 12.45 4.99 13.20
N LYS A 182 11.76 4.72 14.31
CA LYS A 182 10.43 5.27 14.63
C LYS A 182 10.52 6.43 15.61
N CYS A 183 9.71 7.47 15.37
CA CYS A 183 9.62 8.61 16.27
C CYS A 183 8.27 8.60 16.99
N ARG A 184 8.28 8.84 18.31
CA ARG A 184 7.05 8.98 19.11
C ARG A 184 7.16 10.15 20.08
N LYS A 185 6.04 10.78 20.39
CA LYS A 185 5.94 11.81 21.41
C LYS A 185 5.83 11.16 22.79
N VAL A 186 6.64 11.61 23.75
CA VAL A 186 6.63 11.14 25.14
C VAL A 186 6.51 12.34 26.06
N VAL A 187 5.73 12.19 27.12
CA VAL A 187 5.60 13.17 28.20
C VAL A 187 6.37 12.63 29.42
N VAL A 188 7.40 13.35 29.82
CA VAL A 188 8.15 13.09 31.06
C VAL A 188 7.51 13.91 32.18
N LYS A 189 7.12 13.27 33.28
CA LYS A 189 6.48 13.91 34.44
C LYS A 189 7.52 14.30 35.46
#